data_1836b47e0759348f58d95f8b903f4b7a
#
_entry.id   1836b47e0759348f58d95f8b903f4b7a
#
_cell.length_a   1.000
_cell.length_b   1.000
_cell.length_c   1.000
_cell.angle_alpha   90.00
_cell.angle_beta   90.00
_cell.angle_gamma   90.00
#
_symmetry.space_group_name_H-M   'P 1'
#
loop_
_entity.id
_entity.type
_entity.pdbx_description
1 polymer ?
#
loop_
_entity_poly.entity_id
_entity_poly.type
_entity_poly.pdbx_seq_one_letter_code
_entity_poly.pdbx_strand_id
1 'polypeptide(L)'
;MSIGKVDLIDIENIALNLNKLELNDSIKNQINNSFSFLKSFSSDKIIYGINTGFGPMAQFKIDDDKLNQLQYNLIRSHSSGLGKPIDDESVRAVLVSRINNFLQGNSGISYGVIEQLTTFLNHEIHPEIFEHGGVGASGDLVQLAHLALNLIGEGYVRYKGVRRPTADVLKELGIEPLEIQLRDGLGLMNGTSCMTGIGAVNLIYAYRLLNWGIISSSIINEIVEAYDDSFSEGLNKVKHHPGQMYVAKEMRDLLADSKLIKKREELFLDSDVLQQVKFKKKIQEYYSIRCVPQILGPVKETLDVARSIVENEMNSTNDNPIISIEDQNVYHGGNFHGDYISLEMDKVKLVVTKMTMLAERQLNFLLNNNLNDQFPAFLNKGVLGLNFGIQGMQFTATSTTAESQMLSNSMYVHSIPNNNDNQDIVSMGTNSAIITKKVIDNGFQVMAIHMIAVCQAIDILSQEQKDRLSPKTIEVYTKIRKVMPIIKEDIAQFENIRNIIALLTNTTTQL
;
A
#
# COMPACT_ATOMS: atom_id res chain seq x y z
N MET A 1 16.21 15.03 6.32
CA MET A 1 16.45 13.73 5.68
C MET A 1 17.58 13.92 4.68
N SER A 2 18.70 13.21 4.79
CA SER A 2 19.78 13.28 3.79
C SER A 2 19.40 12.39 2.62
N ILE A 3 19.24 12.97 1.46
CA ILE A 3 18.70 12.31 0.28
C ILE A 3 19.84 11.62 -0.47
N GLY A 4 19.75 10.33 -0.59
CA GLY A 4 20.58 9.49 -1.45
C GLY A 4 19.81 8.22 -1.85
N LYS A 5 19.00 7.70 -0.95
CA LYS A 5 18.17 6.53 -1.21
C LYS A 5 16.95 6.56 -0.28
N VAL A 6 15.77 6.73 -0.87
CA VAL A 6 14.48 6.69 -0.16
C VAL A 6 13.99 5.25 -0.06
N ASP A 7 13.56 4.82 1.11
CA ASP A 7 12.93 3.52 1.33
C ASP A 7 11.49 3.67 1.86
N LEU A 8 10.82 2.54 2.14
CA LEU A 8 9.44 2.58 2.67
C LEU A 8 9.35 3.21 4.06
N ILE A 9 10.40 3.15 4.88
CA ILE A 9 10.43 3.78 6.21
C ILE A 9 10.41 5.30 6.05
N ASP A 10 11.15 5.81 5.08
CA ASP A 10 11.18 7.23 4.75
C ASP A 10 9.80 7.71 4.27
N ILE A 11 9.14 6.93 3.41
CA ILE A 11 7.77 7.22 2.97
C ILE A 11 6.80 7.20 4.15
N GLU A 12 6.88 6.20 5.04
CA GLU A 12 6.04 6.15 6.24
C GLU A 12 6.24 7.40 7.11
N ASN A 13 7.48 7.81 7.34
CA ASN A 13 7.80 8.98 8.15
C ASN A 13 7.31 10.29 7.51
N ILE A 14 7.48 10.47 6.21
CA ILE A 14 7.15 11.75 5.54
C ILE A 14 5.69 11.77 5.11
N ALA A 15 5.18 10.72 4.48
CA ALA A 15 3.85 10.73 3.90
C ALA A 15 2.75 10.45 4.93
N LEU A 16 2.97 9.52 5.87
CA LEU A 16 1.98 9.12 6.86
C LEU A 16 2.16 9.89 8.18
N ASN A 17 3.41 10.01 8.68
CA ASN A 17 3.70 10.64 9.96
C ASN A 17 3.98 12.16 9.88
N LEU A 18 3.84 12.77 8.68
CA LEU A 18 3.92 14.21 8.43
C LEU A 18 5.28 14.84 8.76
N ASN A 19 6.37 14.07 8.76
CA ASN A 19 7.70 14.62 8.96
C ASN A 19 8.10 15.50 7.78
N LYS A 20 8.79 16.62 8.07
CA LYS A 20 9.26 17.54 7.05
C LYS A 20 10.46 16.99 6.30
N LEU A 21 10.52 17.32 5.01
CA LEU A 21 11.66 17.03 4.14
C LEU A 21 12.60 18.25 4.12
N GLU A 22 13.88 18.01 4.34
CA GLU A 22 14.93 19.02 4.23
C GLU A 22 15.87 18.67 3.06
N LEU A 23 16.13 19.63 2.21
CA LEU A 23 17.03 19.49 1.07
C LEU A 23 18.46 19.92 1.45
N ASN A 24 19.45 19.17 0.97
CA ASN A 24 20.85 19.49 1.19
C ASN A 24 21.38 20.42 0.08
N ASP A 25 22.16 21.45 0.43
CA ASP A 25 22.73 22.41 -0.52
C ASP A 25 23.62 21.77 -1.61
N SER A 26 24.27 20.65 -1.33
CA SER A 26 25.09 19.94 -2.33
C SER A 26 24.26 19.47 -3.51
N ILE A 27 23.00 19.11 -3.29
CA ILE A 27 22.07 18.63 -4.32
C ILE A 27 21.66 19.78 -5.26
N LYS A 28 21.51 20.98 -4.72
CA LYS A 28 21.21 22.17 -5.53
C LYS A 28 22.23 22.38 -6.65
N ASN A 29 23.50 22.20 -6.33
CA ASN A 29 24.57 22.33 -7.33
C ASN A 29 24.49 21.24 -8.42
N GLN A 30 24.19 19.99 -8.05
CA GLN A 30 24.03 18.90 -9.01
C GLN A 30 22.87 19.17 -9.99
N ILE A 31 21.72 19.59 -9.47
CA ILE A 31 20.54 19.91 -10.29
C ILE A 31 20.81 21.10 -11.21
N ASN A 32 21.39 22.18 -10.68
CA ASN A 32 21.73 23.35 -11.47
C ASN A 32 22.78 23.05 -12.59
N ASN A 33 23.71 22.14 -12.31
CA ASN A 33 24.66 21.69 -13.32
C ASN A 33 23.96 20.93 -14.45
N SER A 34 23.03 20.02 -14.13
CA SER A 34 22.25 19.27 -15.11
C SER A 34 21.35 20.19 -15.94
N PHE A 35 20.68 21.14 -15.30
CA PHE A 35 19.87 22.15 -15.99
C PHE A 35 20.71 23.03 -16.95
N SER A 36 21.86 23.55 -16.47
CA SER A 36 22.77 24.39 -17.24
C SER A 36 23.38 23.65 -18.42
N PHE A 37 23.75 22.37 -18.19
CA PHE A 37 24.24 21.51 -19.28
C PHE A 37 23.16 21.35 -20.36
N LEU A 38 21.92 21.00 -19.98
CA LEU A 38 20.84 20.83 -20.94
C LEU A 38 20.56 22.11 -21.71
N LYS A 39 20.52 23.26 -21.04
CA LYS A 39 20.29 24.57 -21.65
C LYS A 39 21.36 24.89 -22.73
N SER A 40 22.61 24.60 -22.41
CA SER A 40 23.72 24.79 -23.35
C SER A 40 23.67 23.76 -24.50
N PHE A 41 23.42 22.51 -24.18
CA PHE A 41 23.39 21.39 -25.14
C PHE A 41 22.25 21.52 -26.17
N SER A 42 21.12 22.12 -25.77
CA SER A 42 19.93 22.28 -26.62
C SER A 42 19.97 23.48 -27.55
N SER A 43 20.96 24.37 -27.40
CA SER A 43 20.99 25.65 -28.15
C SER A 43 21.13 25.50 -29.68
N ASP A 44 21.76 24.42 -30.12
CA ASP A 44 22.04 24.13 -31.54
C ASP A 44 21.55 22.75 -31.99
N LYS A 45 20.76 22.07 -31.17
CA LYS A 45 20.29 20.69 -31.40
C LYS A 45 18.79 20.58 -31.30
N ILE A 46 18.22 19.62 -32.04
CA ILE A 46 16.80 19.21 -31.88
C ILE A 46 16.72 18.21 -30.75
N ILE A 47 15.98 18.56 -29.68
CA ILE A 47 15.79 17.71 -28.53
C ILE A 47 14.28 17.59 -28.25
N TYR A 48 13.80 16.34 -28.17
CA TYR A 48 12.41 16.05 -27.84
C TYR A 48 11.98 16.72 -26.52
N GLY A 49 10.83 17.37 -26.57
CA GLY A 49 10.24 17.98 -25.39
C GLY A 49 10.88 19.31 -24.96
N ILE A 50 11.84 19.82 -25.72
CA ILE A 50 12.46 21.14 -25.53
C ILE A 50 12.07 22.08 -26.67
N ASN A 51 12.45 21.77 -27.90
CA ASN A 51 12.20 22.60 -29.09
C ASN A 51 11.39 21.86 -30.18
N THR A 52 10.71 20.77 -29.79
CA THR A 52 9.75 20.02 -30.61
C THR A 52 8.40 19.98 -29.92
N GLY A 53 7.35 19.62 -30.68
CA GLY A 53 6.08 19.17 -30.07
C GLY A 53 6.25 17.86 -29.32
N PHE A 54 5.14 17.30 -28.81
CA PHE A 54 5.12 16.08 -28.00
C PHE A 54 4.36 14.94 -28.70
N GLY A 55 4.74 13.69 -28.37
CA GLY A 55 4.10 12.49 -28.89
C GLY A 55 4.01 12.49 -30.41
N PRO A 56 2.84 12.28 -31.02
CA PRO A 56 2.68 12.30 -32.49
C PRO A 56 3.04 13.63 -33.16
N MET A 57 3.07 14.72 -32.38
CA MET A 57 3.45 16.05 -32.86
C MET A 57 4.95 16.36 -32.71
N ALA A 58 5.77 15.41 -32.33
CA ALA A 58 7.22 15.59 -32.17
C ALA A 58 7.95 16.04 -33.45
N GLN A 59 7.33 15.83 -34.62
CA GLN A 59 7.85 16.25 -35.91
C GLN A 59 7.73 17.76 -36.17
N PHE A 60 7.00 18.50 -35.32
CA PHE A 60 6.84 19.94 -35.48
C PHE A 60 7.89 20.69 -34.65
N LYS A 61 8.69 21.53 -35.29
CA LYS A 61 9.56 22.47 -34.60
C LYS A 61 8.74 23.61 -33.99
N ILE A 62 9.08 24.00 -32.80
CA ILE A 62 8.42 25.10 -32.08
C ILE A 62 9.36 26.32 -32.10
N ASP A 63 8.81 27.48 -32.34
CA ASP A 63 9.55 28.75 -32.33
C ASP A 63 10.00 29.08 -30.90
N ASP A 64 11.20 29.65 -30.75
CA ASP A 64 11.85 29.89 -29.46
C ASP A 64 11.01 30.77 -28.51
N ASP A 65 10.28 31.75 -29.06
CA ASP A 65 9.37 32.63 -28.30
C ASP A 65 8.12 31.92 -27.74
N LYS A 66 7.81 30.72 -28.22
CA LYS A 66 6.64 29.93 -27.83
C LYS A 66 6.96 28.73 -26.92
N LEU A 67 8.23 28.44 -26.63
CA LEU A 67 8.64 27.26 -25.88
C LEU A 67 8.03 27.22 -24.48
N ASN A 68 8.03 28.32 -23.75
CA ASN A 68 7.39 28.37 -22.43
C ASN A 68 5.89 28.20 -22.53
N GLN A 69 5.21 28.82 -23.49
CA GLN A 69 3.76 28.63 -23.70
C GLN A 69 3.42 27.17 -23.98
N LEU A 70 4.27 26.47 -24.76
CA LEU A 70 4.09 25.04 -25.03
C LEU A 70 4.06 24.22 -23.73
N GLN A 71 4.96 24.48 -22.77
CA GLN A 71 5.02 23.78 -21.49
C GLN A 71 3.76 24.04 -20.64
N TYR A 72 3.27 25.28 -20.56
CA TYR A 72 2.00 25.60 -19.88
C TYR A 72 0.80 24.95 -20.58
N ASN A 73 0.77 24.95 -21.92
CA ASN A 73 -0.29 24.30 -22.67
C ASN A 73 -0.30 22.78 -22.45
N LEU A 74 0.88 22.15 -22.34
CA LEU A 74 1.02 20.74 -22.03
C LEU A 74 0.37 20.42 -20.68
N ILE A 75 0.72 21.17 -19.62
CA ILE A 75 0.16 21.01 -18.27
C ILE A 75 -1.37 21.14 -18.30
N ARG A 76 -1.87 22.24 -18.88
CA ARG A 76 -3.31 22.55 -18.90
C ARG A 76 -4.13 21.54 -19.71
N SER A 77 -3.64 21.14 -20.88
CA SER A 77 -4.33 20.20 -21.75
C SER A 77 -4.43 18.78 -21.18
N HIS A 78 -3.46 18.38 -20.37
CA HIS A 78 -3.43 17.06 -19.73
C HIS A 78 -4.07 17.04 -18.33
N SER A 79 -4.41 18.20 -17.76
CA SER A 79 -5.16 18.29 -16.50
C SER A 79 -6.64 17.96 -16.72
N SER A 80 -6.91 16.71 -17.14
CA SER A 80 -8.22 16.21 -17.60
C SER A 80 -8.69 14.97 -16.81
N GLY A 81 -8.05 14.68 -15.68
CA GLY A 81 -8.39 13.54 -14.83
C GLY A 81 -9.76 13.67 -14.19
N LEU A 82 -10.43 12.53 -13.97
CA LEU A 82 -11.75 12.42 -13.36
C LEU A 82 -11.78 11.26 -12.35
N GLY A 83 -12.94 11.07 -11.73
CA GLY A 83 -13.15 10.11 -10.66
C GLY A 83 -12.97 10.75 -9.30
N LYS A 84 -12.65 9.95 -8.29
CA LYS A 84 -12.38 10.47 -6.94
C LYS A 84 -10.95 10.98 -6.85
N PRO A 85 -10.70 12.05 -6.08
CA PRO A 85 -9.33 12.39 -5.71
C PRO A 85 -8.70 11.27 -4.90
N ILE A 86 -7.41 10.99 -5.13
CA ILE A 86 -6.63 10.09 -4.28
C ILE A 86 -6.45 10.73 -2.89
N ASP A 87 -6.19 9.91 -1.87
CA ASP A 87 -6.05 10.38 -0.48
C ASP A 87 -4.75 11.19 -0.25
N ASP A 88 -4.71 11.92 0.87
CA ASP A 88 -3.62 12.83 1.19
C ASP A 88 -2.28 12.12 1.41
N GLU A 89 -2.30 10.92 2.01
CA GLU A 89 -1.10 10.10 2.21
C GLU A 89 -0.49 9.69 0.87
N SER A 90 -1.34 9.24 -0.07
CA SER A 90 -0.93 8.93 -1.43
C SER A 90 -0.38 10.16 -2.16
N VAL A 91 -1.04 11.33 -2.06
CA VAL A 91 -0.53 12.58 -2.65
C VAL A 91 0.85 12.94 -2.08
N ARG A 92 1.04 12.83 -0.77
CA ARG A 92 2.34 13.11 -0.13
C ARG A 92 3.43 12.14 -0.62
N ALA A 93 3.12 10.85 -0.74
CA ALA A 93 4.04 9.86 -1.27
C ALA A 93 4.38 10.12 -2.75
N VAL A 94 3.42 10.58 -3.56
CA VAL A 94 3.65 11.03 -4.94
C VAL A 94 4.62 12.22 -4.97
N LEU A 95 4.43 13.22 -4.11
CA LEU A 95 5.36 14.36 -4.00
C LEU A 95 6.77 13.89 -3.63
N VAL A 96 6.92 13.00 -2.63
CA VAL A 96 8.22 12.45 -2.22
C VAL A 96 8.86 11.68 -3.37
N SER A 97 8.11 10.79 -4.04
CA SER A 97 8.59 10.02 -5.17
C SER A 97 9.07 10.95 -6.30
N ARG A 98 8.30 12.01 -6.63
CA ARG A 98 8.68 12.95 -7.69
C ARG A 98 9.90 13.76 -7.33
N ILE A 99 9.98 14.27 -6.10
CA ILE A 99 11.19 14.95 -5.61
C ILE A 99 12.40 14.04 -5.75
N ASN A 100 12.30 12.79 -5.24
CA ASN A 100 13.44 11.88 -5.24
C ASN A 100 13.91 11.48 -6.64
N ASN A 101 12.99 11.32 -7.62
CA ASN A 101 13.39 11.11 -9.02
C ASN A 101 14.24 12.27 -9.56
N PHE A 102 13.85 13.52 -9.26
CA PHE A 102 14.60 14.69 -9.69
C PHE A 102 15.97 14.82 -9.01
N LEU A 103 16.06 14.38 -7.77
CA LEU A 103 17.31 14.43 -6.99
C LEU A 103 18.38 13.47 -7.52
N GLN A 104 18.03 12.55 -8.42
CA GLN A 104 19.02 11.76 -9.17
C GLN A 104 19.86 12.60 -10.11
N GLY A 105 19.41 13.83 -10.48
CA GLY A 105 20.16 14.80 -11.27
C GLY A 105 20.14 14.60 -12.77
N ASN A 106 19.37 13.66 -13.30
CA ASN A 106 19.34 13.30 -14.72
C ASN A 106 18.13 13.86 -15.49
N SER A 107 17.30 14.69 -14.87
CA SER A 107 16.07 15.21 -15.50
C SER A 107 16.26 16.57 -16.18
N GLY A 108 17.33 17.31 -15.86
CA GLY A 108 17.59 18.63 -16.45
C GLY A 108 16.51 19.68 -16.20
N ILE A 109 15.83 19.60 -15.03
CA ILE A 109 14.80 20.55 -14.59
C ILE A 109 15.42 21.68 -13.75
N SER A 110 14.69 22.79 -13.61
CA SER A 110 15.10 23.88 -12.72
C SER A 110 15.00 23.48 -11.26
N TYR A 111 15.88 24.00 -10.39
CA TYR A 111 15.82 23.72 -8.96
C TYR A 111 14.55 24.25 -8.30
N GLY A 112 13.95 25.32 -8.87
CA GLY A 112 12.67 25.86 -8.41
C GLY A 112 11.52 24.86 -8.40
N VAL A 113 11.54 23.86 -9.31
CA VAL A 113 10.57 22.75 -9.30
C VAL A 113 10.67 21.94 -8.01
N ILE A 114 11.88 21.59 -7.58
CA ILE A 114 12.12 20.81 -6.36
C ILE A 114 11.77 21.62 -5.11
N GLU A 115 12.13 22.91 -5.10
CA GLU A 115 11.75 23.81 -3.99
C GLU A 115 10.24 23.92 -3.85
N GLN A 116 9.50 24.06 -4.97
CA GLN A 116 8.03 24.16 -4.93
C GLN A 116 7.36 22.86 -4.50
N LEU A 117 7.80 21.70 -5.01
CA LEU A 117 7.31 20.39 -4.56
C LEU A 117 7.55 20.18 -3.06
N THR A 118 8.74 20.54 -2.57
CA THR A 118 9.10 20.44 -1.15
C THR A 118 8.28 21.41 -0.30
N THR A 119 8.00 22.61 -0.81
CA THR A 119 7.13 23.59 -0.15
C THR A 119 5.71 23.05 0.00
N PHE A 120 5.13 22.49 -1.06
CA PHE A 120 3.81 21.86 -1.00
C PHE A 120 3.77 20.73 0.02
N LEU A 121 4.76 19.83 0.00
CA LEU A 121 4.88 18.73 0.95
C LEU A 121 4.94 19.22 2.40
N ASN A 122 5.82 20.18 2.69
CA ASN A 122 6.10 20.66 4.05
C ASN A 122 5.01 21.57 4.63
N HIS A 123 4.19 22.18 3.79
CA HIS A 123 3.02 22.98 4.19
C HIS A 123 1.71 22.21 4.13
N GLU A 124 1.76 20.88 3.86
CA GLU A 124 0.58 20.02 3.75
C GLU A 124 -0.44 20.55 2.72
N ILE A 125 0.06 21.11 1.62
CA ILE A 125 -0.74 21.52 0.47
C ILE A 125 -0.87 20.31 -0.45
N HIS A 126 -2.04 19.67 -0.50
CA HIS A 126 -2.26 18.44 -1.24
C HIS A 126 -2.93 18.73 -2.59
N PRO A 127 -2.21 18.65 -3.72
CA PRO A 127 -2.79 18.72 -5.06
C PRO A 127 -3.98 17.77 -5.24
N GLU A 128 -5.04 18.23 -5.90
CA GLU A 128 -6.19 17.40 -6.22
C GLU A 128 -5.86 16.53 -7.45
N ILE A 129 -5.40 15.31 -7.21
CA ILE A 129 -5.02 14.31 -8.21
C ILE A 129 -6.14 13.27 -8.30
N PHE A 130 -6.61 12.95 -9.52
CA PHE A 130 -7.75 12.08 -9.73
C PHE A 130 -7.33 10.63 -10.09
N GLU A 131 -8.20 9.68 -9.75
CA GLU A 131 -7.95 8.25 -9.97
C GLU A 131 -7.89 7.84 -11.44
N HIS A 132 -8.57 8.55 -12.36
CA HIS A 132 -8.61 8.22 -13.79
C HIS A 132 -7.85 9.22 -14.66
N GLY A 133 -7.20 8.69 -15.70
CA GLY A 133 -6.49 9.44 -16.73
C GLY A 133 -5.11 8.90 -17.06
N GLY A 134 -4.42 8.25 -16.12
CA GLY A 134 -3.12 7.64 -16.34
C GLY A 134 -3.24 6.31 -17.07
N VAL A 135 -2.45 6.12 -18.11
CA VAL A 135 -2.38 4.85 -18.87
C VAL A 135 -1.04 4.13 -18.69
N GLY A 136 -0.05 4.82 -18.11
CA GLY A 136 1.23 4.24 -17.73
C GLY A 136 2.20 3.97 -18.89
N ALA A 137 1.95 4.51 -20.09
CA ALA A 137 2.85 4.37 -21.24
C ALA A 137 3.93 5.47 -21.27
N SER A 138 3.55 6.71 -20.93
CA SER A 138 4.48 7.82 -20.66
C SER A 138 4.49 8.17 -19.17
N GLY A 139 4.30 7.16 -18.32
CA GLY A 139 4.04 7.31 -16.91
C GLY A 139 2.63 7.85 -16.63
N ASP A 140 2.53 8.64 -15.60
CA ASP A 140 1.28 9.15 -15.02
C ASP A 140 0.92 10.55 -15.53
N LEU A 141 0.96 10.76 -16.86
CA LEU A 141 0.85 12.10 -17.47
C LEU A 141 -0.29 12.94 -16.91
N VAL A 142 -1.50 12.38 -16.81
CA VAL A 142 -2.69 13.12 -16.37
C VAL A 142 -2.64 13.43 -14.88
N GLN A 143 -2.26 12.47 -14.05
CA GLN A 143 -2.14 12.67 -12.61
C GLN A 143 -1.05 13.72 -12.28
N LEU A 144 0.11 13.60 -12.92
CA LEU A 144 1.21 14.53 -12.73
C LEU A 144 0.94 15.89 -13.37
N ALA A 145 0.06 15.98 -14.40
CA ALA A 145 -0.41 17.25 -14.92
C ALA A 145 -1.23 18.01 -13.87
N HIS A 146 -2.12 17.34 -13.12
CA HIS A 146 -2.84 17.96 -12.01
C HIS A 146 -1.90 18.43 -10.90
N LEU A 147 -0.83 17.66 -10.59
CA LEU A 147 0.21 18.09 -9.69
C LEU A 147 0.90 19.35 -10.22
N ALA A 148 1.37 19.36 -11.47
CA ALA A 148 2.04 20.49 -12.11
C ALA A 148 1.13 21.72 -12.20
N LEU A 149 -0.16 21.55 -12.50
CA LEU A 149 -1.17 22.60 -12.52
C LEU A 149 -1.24 23.37 -11.19
N ASN A 150 -1.18 22.62 -10.08
CA ASN A 150 -1.21 23.22 -8.75
C ASN A 150 0.11 23.98 -8.45
N LEU A 151 1.26 23.47 -8.89
CA LEU A 151 2.53 24.16 -8.67
C LEU A 151 2.58 25.53 -9.38
N ILE A 152 1.93 25.67 -10.55
CA ILE A 152 1.81 26.95 -11.26
C ILE A 152 0.66 27.84 -10.75
N GLY A 153 0.03 27.47 -9.62
CA GLY A 153 -1.02 28.28 -8.97
C GLY A 153 -2.42 28.10 -9.51
N GLU A 154 -2.64 27.12 -10.40
CA GLU A 154 -3.96 26.84 -11.00
C GLU A 154 -4.61 25.60 -10.34
N GLY A 155 -5.90 25.34 -10.61
CA GLY A 155 -6.62 24.19 -10.10
C GLY A 155 -7.00 24.29 -8.62
N TYR A 156 -7.09 23.13 -7.96
CA TYR A 156 -7.55 23.03 -6.57
C TYR A 156 -6.63 22.14 -5.75
N VAL A 157 -6.52 22.47 -4.47
CA VAL A 157 -5.78 21.68 -3.46
C VAL A 157 -6.68 21.35 -2.28
N ARG A 158 -6.37 20.30 -1.54
CA ARG A 158 -6.83 20.13 -0.16
C ARG A 158 -5.80 20.78 0.77
N TYR A 159 -6.25 21.73 1.55
CA TYR A 159 -5.44 22.41 2.57
C TYR A 159 -6.23 22.49 3.87
N LYS A 160 -5.64 22.01 4.96
CA LYS A 160 -6.31 21.88 6.28
C LYS A 160 -7.65 21.12 6.18
N GLY A 161 -7.69 20.05 5.39
CA GLY A 161 -8.87 19.20 5.17
C GLY A 161 -9.97 19.80 4.27
N VAL A 162 -9.78 20.98 3.71
CA VAL A 162 -10.76 21.70 2.88
C VAL A 162 -10.26 21.84 1.45
N ARG A 163 -11.14 21.59 0.47
CA ARG A 163 -10.88 21.85 -0.95
C ARG A 163 -10.91 23.35 -1.22
N ARG A 164 -9.82 23.91 -1.76
CA ARG A 164 -9.66 25.35 -2.02
C ARG A 164 -8.99 25.59 -3.38
N PRO A 165 -9.26 26.75 -4.05
CA PRO A 165 -8.45 27.17 -5.20
C PRO A 165 -6.98 27.29 -4.79
N THR A 166 -6.08 26.79 -5.62
CA THR A 166 -4.64 26.80 -5.34
C THR A 166 -4.10 28.23 -5.16
N ALA A 167 -4.50 29.14 -6.07
CA ALA A 167 -4.07 30.55 -6.01
C ALA A 167 -4.40 31.21 -4.65
N ASP A 168 -5.55 30.89 -4.04
CA ASP A 168 -5.97 31.47 -2.76
C ASP A 168 -5.06 30.95 -1.62
N VAL A 169 -4.72 29.67 -1.64
CA VAL A 169 -3.85 29.05 -0.64
C VAL A 169 -2.43 29.58 -0.75
N LEU A 170 -1.88 29.67 -1.96
CA LEU A 170 -0.54 30.22 -2.19
C LEU A 170 -0.47 31.68 -1.73
N LYS A 171 -1.46 32.49 -2.08
CA LYS A 171 -1.55 33.88 -1.64
C LYS A 171 -1.62 34.02 -0.11
N GLU A 172 -2.42 33.16 0.56
CA GLU A 172 -2.51 33.13 2.03
C GLU A 172 -1.15 32.86 2.69
N LEU A 173 -0.36 31.98 2.07
CA LEU A 173 0.95 31.54 2.60
C LEU A 173 2.12 32.41 2.13
N GLY A 174 1.88 33.37 1.23
CA GLY A 174 2.96 34.19 0.62
C GLY A 174 3.90 33.37 -0.26
N ILE A 175 3.39 32.32 -0.90
CA ILE A 175 4.13 31.44 -1.82
C ILE A 175 3.84 31.87 -3.24
N GLU A 176 4.90 32.16 -4.02
CA GLU A 176 4.74 32.50 -5.43
C GLU A 176 4.49 31.21 -6.27
N PRO A 177 3.61 31.24 -7.28
CA PRO A 177 3.48 30.17 -8.25
C PRO A 177 4.78 29.86 -8.95
N LEU A 178 5.00 28.58 -9.31
CA LEU A 178 6.17 28.14 -10.06
C LEU A 178 6.18 28.76 -11.47
N GLU A 179 7.30 29.42 -11.83
CA GLU A 179 7.57 29.81 -13.21
C GLU A 179 8.25 28.66 -13.97
N ILE A 180 7.61 28.16 -15.02
CA ILE A 180 8.11 27.05 -15.84
C ILE A 180 9.27 27.52 -16.72
N GLN A 181 10.36 26.78 -16.69
CA GLN A 181 11.54 27.01 -17.50
C GLN A 181 11.87 25.78 -18.36
N LEU A 182 12.40 26.01 -19.55
CA LEU A 182 12.95 25.02 -20.49
C LEU A 182 11.99 23.81 -20.67
N ARG A 183 12.22 22.70 -19.95
CA ARG A 183 11.41 21.48 -20.01
C ARG A 183 10.66 21.14 -18.71
N ASP A 184 10.57 22.08 -17.77
CA ASP A 184 10.00 21.81 -16.44
C ASP A 184 8.57 21.22 -16.52
N GLY A 185 7.75 21.71 -17.48
CA GLY A 185 6.40 21.20 -17.68
C GLY A 185 6.40 19.71 -18.06
N LEU A 186 7.16 19.33 -19.08
CA LEU A 186 7.31 17.91 -19.46
C LEU A 186 7.95 17.13 -18.31
N GLY A 187 9.02 17.66 -17.71
CA GLY A 187 9.71 17.03 -16.61
C GLY A 187 8.77 16.72 -15.43
N LEU A 188 7.88 17.63 -15.07
CA LEU A 188 6.90 17.41 -13.99
C LEU A 188 5.89 16.31 -14.30
N MET A 189 5.50 16.14 -15.55
CA MET A 189 4.40 15.24 -15.94
C MET A 189 4.85 13.86 -16.37
N ASN A 190 6.04 13.73 -16.96
CA ASN A 190 6.54 12.49 -17.51
C ASN A 190 7.23 11.65 -16.44
N GLY A 191 6.73 10.45 -16.19
CA GLY A 191 7.30 9.51 -15.21
C GLY A 191 6.26 8.78 -14.38
N THR A 192 6.73 7.86 -13.53
CA THR A 192 5.93 6.85 -12.81
C THR A 192 5.63 7.23 -11.35
N SER A 193 5.87 8.49 -10.95
CA SER A 193 5.84 8.89 -9.54
C SER A 193 4.48 8.74 -8.87
N CYS A 194 3.35 8.84 -9.63
CA CYS A 194 2.03 8.68 -9.06
C CYS A 194 1.76 7.21 -8.70
N MET A 195 1.92 6.30 -9.65
CA MET A 195 1.75 4.87 -9.39
C MET A 195 2.74 4.35 -8.34
N THR A 196 3.97 4.86 -8.33
CA THR A 196 5.03 4.47 -7.38
C THR A 196 4.73 4.98 -5.96
N GLY A 197 4.28 6.22 -5.82
CA GLY A 197 3.89 6.79 -4.52
C GLY A 197 2.71 6.04 -3.90
N ILE A 198 1.64 5.78 -4.69
CA ILE A 198 0.51 4.97 -4.25
C ILE A 198 0.98 3.54 -3.91
N GLY A 199 1.86 2.96 -4.73
CA GLY A 199 2.43 1.63 -4.51
C GLY A 199 3.21 1.52 -3.21
N ALA A 200 3.98 2.55 -2.84
CA ALA A 200 4.72 2.60 -1.58
C ALA A 200 3.77 2.63 -0.36
N VAL A 201 2.72 3.46 -0.39
CA VAL A 201 1.67 3.48 0.65
C VAL A 201 0.96 2.13 0.74
N ASN A 202 0.62 1.52 -0.39
CA ASN A 202 0.02 0.19 -0.44
C ASN A 202 0.88 -0.87 0.25
N LEU A 203 2.20 -0.86 0.02
CA LEU A 203 3.11 -1.81 0.64
C LEU A 203 3.18 -1.62 2.15
N ILE A 204 3.25 -0.38 2.65
CA ILE A 204 3.23 -0.10 4.09
C ILE A 204 1.99 -0.72 4.73
N TYR A 205 0.82 -0.47 4.17
CA TYR A 205 -0.44 -1.02 4.69
C TYR A 205 -0.55 -2.54 4.50
N ALA A 206 -0.03 -3.11 3.40
CA ALA A 206 -0.02 -4.55 3.19
C ALA A 206 0.86 -5.29 4.22
N TYR A 207 2.01 -4.74 4.60
CA TYR A 207 2.83 -5.28 5.69
C TYR A 207 2.13 -5.19 7.05
N ARG A 208 1.47 -4.07 7.35
CA ARG A 208 0.66 -3.93 8.58
C ARG A 208 -0.44 -5.00 8.62
N LEU A 209 -1.12 -5.21 7.50
CA LEU A 209 -2.17 -6.22 7.39
C LEU A 209 -1.61 -7.65 7.52
N LEU A 210 -0.43 -7.96 6.95
CA LEU A 210 0.25 -9.23 7.15
C LEU A 210 0.57 -9.49 8.63
N ASN A 211 1.11 -8.49 9.33
CA ASN A 211 1.40 -8.60 10.75
C ASN A 211 0.14 -8.92 11.57
N TRP A 212 -0.98 -8.25 11.29
CA TRP A 212 -2.24 -8.56 11.92
C TRP A 212 -2.79 -9.94 11.52
N GLY A 213 -2.55 -10.38 10.29
CA GLY A 213 -2.89 -11.73 9.84
C GLY A 213 -2.12 -12.82 10.60
N ILE A 214 -0.84 -12.60 10.89
CA ILE A 214 -0.02 -13.51 11.71
C ILE A 214 -0.50 -13.49 13.17
N ILE A 215 -0.72 -12.30 13.74
CA ILE A 215 -1.20 -12.13 15.13
C ILE A 215 -2.56 -12.84 15.32
N SER A 216 -3.54 -12.53 14.47
CA SER A 216 -4.88 -13.11 14.57
C SER A 216 -4.87 -14.64 14.40
N SER A 217 -4.07 -15.14 13.44
CA SER A 217 -3.90 -16.57 13.20
C SER A 217 -3.18 -17.28 14.34
N SER A 218 -2.26 -16.62 15.02
CA SER A 218 -1.61 -17.17 16.23
C SER A 218 -2.60 -17.28 17.38
N ILE A 219 -3.34 -16.21 17.64
CA ILE A 219 -4.33 -16.19 18.74
C ILE A 219 -5.44 -17.22 18.50
N ILE A 220 -5.95 -17.37 17.26
CA ILE A 220 -6.97 -18.40 17.00
C ILE A 220 -6.41 -19.80 17.22
N ASN A 221 -5.15 -20.11 16.85
CA ASN A 221 -4.52 -21.38 17.14
C ASN A 221 -4.48 -21.63 18.67
N GLU A 222 -4.19 -20.61 19.46
CA GLU A 222 -4.13 -20.70 20.91
C GLU A 222 -5.49 -20.98 21.52
N ILE A 223 -6.51 -20.17 21.21
CA ILE A 223 -7.83 -20.26 21.84
C ILE A 223 -8.63 -21.51 21.44
N VAL A 224 -8.27 -22.14 20.32
CA VAL A 224 -8.86 -23.44 19.90
C VAL A 224 -8.00 -24.63 20.33
N GLU A 225 -6.97 -24.37 21.13
CA GLU A 225 -6.06 -25.38 21.67
C GLU A 225 -5.45 -26.28 20.60
N ALA A 226 -4.96 -25.64 19.50
CA ALA A 226 -4.33 -26.34 18.39
C ALA A 226 -2.99 -26.99 18.81
N TYR A 227 -2.53 -27.98 18.01
CA TYR A 227 -1.23 -28.61 18.22
C TYR A 227 -0.09 -27.73 17.71
N ASP A 228 1.06 -27.77 18.41
CA ASP A 228 2.24 -26.93 18.17
C ASP A 228 3.06 -27.32 16.93
N ASP A 229 2.87 -28.52 16.39
CA ASP A 229 3.67 -29.04 15.26
C ASP A 229 3.48 -28.24 13.97
N SER A 230 2.32 -27.62 13.71
CA SER A 230 2.03 -26.90 12.46
C SER A 230 2.91 -25.68 12.24
N PHE A 231 3.38 -25.03 13.29
CA PHE A 231 4.33 -23.89 13.26
C PHE A 231 5.68 -24.21 13.87
N SER A 232 5.96 -25.51 14.14
CA SER A 232 7.25 -25.95 14.67
C SER A 232 8.41 -25.66 13.70
N GLU A 233 9.61 -25.47 14.22
CA GLU A 233 10.81 -25.31 13.41
C GLU A 233 11.10 -26.57 12.59
N GLY A 234 10.93 -27.74 13.20
CA GLY A 234 11.21 -29.04 12.56
C GLY A 234 10.40 -29.25 11.29
N LEU A 235 9.10 -28.89 11.29
CA LEU A 235 8.23 -29.00 10.12
C LEU A 235 8.59 -27.96 9.05
N ASN A 236 8.84 -26.72 9.44
CA ASN A 236 8.90 -25.61 8.50
C ASN A 236 10.29 -25.45 7.83
N LYS A 237 11.38 -25.86 8.50
CA LYS A 237 12.75 -25.74 7.95
C LYS A 237 13.05 -26.67 6.77
N VAL A 238 12.31 -27.77 6.61
CA VAL A 238 12.52 -28.75 5.52
C VAL A 238 11.83 -28.35 4.21
N LYS A 239 11.00 -27.30 4.24
CA LYS A 239 10.42 -26.69 3.06
C LYS A 239 11.04 -25.31 2.86
N HIS A 240 11.96 -25.20 1.88
CA HIS A 240 12.92 -24.11 1.72
C HIS A 240 12.31 -22.78 1.23
N HIS A 241 11.31 -22.25 1.96
CA HIS A 241 10.67 -20.96 1.71
C HIS A 241 10.92 -20.01 2.91
N PRO A 242 11.72 -18.94 2.73
CA PRO A 242 12.02 -18.00 3.81
C PRO A 242 10.79 -17.38 4.46
N GLY A 243 9.79 -17.00 3.66
CA GLY A 243 8.55 -16.43 4.16
C GLY A 243 7.75 -17.40 5.02
N GLN A 244 7.71 -18.70 4.66
CA GLN A 244 7.05 -19.71 5.50
C GLN A 244 7.77 -19.86 6.83
N MET A 245 9.10 -19.92 6.82
CA MET A 245 9.93 -20.01 8.05
C MET A 245 9.75 -18.76 8.91
N TYR A 246 9.69 -17.58 8.30
CA TYR A 246 9.42 -16.32 8.98
C TYR A 246 8.07 -16.36 9.70
N VAL A 247 6.97 -16.66 9.00
CA VAL A 247 5.64 -16.73 9.60
C VAL A 247 5.58 -17.75 10.73
N ALA A 248 6.14 -18.94 10.54
CA ALA A 248 6.18 -19.97 11.59
C ALA A 248 6.97 -19.51 12.82
N LYS A 249 8.06 -18.75 12.65
CA LYS A 249 8.83 -18.16 13.74
C LYS A 249 8.03 -17.12 14.49
N GLU A 250 7.40 -16.17 13.77
CA GLU A 250 6.56 -15.15 14.40
C GLU A 250 5.41 -15.77 15.21
N MET A 251 4.77 -16.83 14.69
CA MET A 251 3.76 -17.56 15.45
C MET A 251 4.31 -18.17 16.75
N ARG A 252 5.50 -18.79 16.71
CA ARG A 252 6.14 -19.33 17.93
C ARG A 252 6.47 -18.24 18.94
N ASP A 253 6.97 -17.09 18.46
CA ASP A 253 7.35 -15.96 19.33
C ASP A 253 6.09 -15.31 19.98
N LEU A 254 5.01 -15.22 19.25
CA LEU A 254 3.70 -14.73 19.77
C LEU A 254 3.09 -15.69 20.80
N LEU A 255 3.25 -16.98 20.59
CA LEU A 255 2.69 -18.04 21.43
C LEU A 255 3.66 -18.54 22.51
N ALA A 256 4.80 -17.88 22.68
CA ALA A 256 5.73 -18.19 23.75
C ALA A 256 5.01 -18.12 25.10
N ASP A 257 5.31 -19.10 25.96
CA ASP A 257 4.69 -19.26 27.29
C ASP A 257 3.18 -19.58 27.31
N SER A 258 2.55 -19.79 26.16
CA SER A 258 1.17 -20.32 26.11
C SER A 258 1.09 -21.71 26.73
N LYS A 259 0.10 -21.90 27.60
CA LYS A 259 -0.24 -23.19 28.20
C LYS A 259 -1.51 -23.81 27.61
N LEU A 260 -2.11 -23.14 26.59
CA LEU A 260 -3.28 -23.65 25.86
C LEU A 260 -2.88 -24.44 24.62
N ILE A 261 -1.78 -24.08 23.97
CA ILE A 261 -1.24 -24.82 22.82
C ILE A 261 -0.90 -26.24 23.27
N LYS A 262 -1.51 -27.22 22.59
CA LYS A 262 -1.29 -28.64 22.87
C LYS A 262 0.02 -29.12 22.27
N LYS A 263 0.72 -29.95 23.03
CA LYS A 263 1.92 -30.63 22.57
C LYS A 263 1.55 -31.88 21.78
N ARG A 264 2.01 -31.99 20.54
CA ARG A 264 1.77 -33.18 19.72
C ARG A 264 2.28 -34.47 20.39
N GLU A 265 3.37 -34.38 21.14
CA GLU A 265 3.97 -35.50 21.86
C GLU A 265 2.99 -36.13 22.88
N GLU A 266 2.13 -35.33 23.51
CA GLU A 266 1.13 -35.83 24.46
C GLU A 266 0.10 -36.73 23.76
N LEU A 267 -0.25 -36.45 22.51
CA LEU A 267 -1.15 -37.30 21.73
C LEU A 267 -0.50 -38.63 21.36
N PHE A 268 0.81 -38.65 21.07
CA PHE A 268 1.55 -39.89 20.73
C PHE A 268 1.61 -40.87 21.88
N LEU A 269 1.58 -40.36 23.11
CA LEU A 269 1.68 -41.17 24.34
C LEU A 269 0.31 -41.54 24.92
N ASP A 270 -0.79 -41.10 24.33
CA ASP A 270 -2.17 -41.36 24.83
C ASP A 270 -2.62 -42.79 24.45
N SER A 271 -2.42 -43.74 25.39
CA SER A 271 -2.79 -45.15 25.20
C SER A 271 -4.30 -45.36 24.97
N ASP A 272 -5.15 -44.48 25.51
CA ASP A 272 -6.60 -44.56 25.36
C ASP A 272 -7.04 -44.23 23.91
N VAL A 273 -6.31 -43.31 23.25
CA VAL A 273 -6.52 -42.98 21.83
C VAL A 273 -6.19 -44.16 20.92
N LEU A 274 -5.10 -44.89 21.21
CA LEU A 274 -4.65 -46.05 20.39
C LEU A 274 -5.64 -47.19 20.33
N GLN A 275 -6.54 -47.32 21.30
CA GLN A 275 -7.54 -48.40 21.36
C GLN A 275 -8.88 -48.04 20.66
N GLN A 276 -9.02 -46.77 20.16
CA GLN A 276 -10.27 -46.31 19.56
C GLN A 276 -10.30 -46.57 18.05
N VAL A 277 -11.39 -47.12 17.51
CA VAL A 277 -11.63 -47.22 16.07
C VAL A 277 -11.97 -45.85 15.46
N LYS A 278 -12.65 -45.02 16.23
CA LYS A 278 -12.94 -43.62 15.89
C LYS A 278 -12.45 -42.73 17.02
N PHE A 279 -11.48 -41.90 16.73
CA PHE A 279 -10.93 -40.99 17.73
C PHE A 279 -11.96 -39.94 18.16
N LYS A 280 -12.10 -39.74 19.44
CA LYS A 280 -12.91 -38.66 20.03
C LYS A 280 -12.13 -37.36 20.03
N LYS A 281 -10.80 -37.41 20.22
CA LYS A 281 -9.91 -36.24 20.14
C LYS A 281 -9.66 -35.89 18.69
N LYS A 282 -9.59 -34.61 18.41
CA LYS A 282 -9.23 -34.06 17.10
C LYS A 282 -7.75 -34.39 16.82
N ILE A 283 -7.49 -35.03 15.69
CA ILE A 283 -6.13 -35.44 15.31
C ILE A 283 -5.42 -34.35 14.49
N GLN A 284 -6.17 -33.59 13.70
CA GLN A 284 -5.64 -32.52 12.87
C GLN A 284 -6.60 -31.34 12.85
N GLU A 285 -6.02 -30.13 12.81
CA GLU A 285 -6.78 -28.89 12.61
C GLU A 285 -7.21 -28.71 11.14
N TYR A 286 -8.23 -27.88 10.90
CA TYR A 286 -8.57 -27.41 9.56
C TYR A 286 -7.40 -26.65 8.92
N TYR A 287 -7.37 -26.60 7.59
CA TYR A 287 -6.28 -25.94 6.87
C TYR A 287 -6.15 -24.45 7.19
N SER A 288 -7.25 -23.75 7.43
CA SER A 288 -7.23 -22.35 7.85
C SER A 288 -6.56 -22.12 9.22
N ILE A 289 -6.41 -23.17 10.03
CA ILE A 289 -5.75 -23.14 11.34
C ILE A 289 -4.31 -23.63 11.23
N ARG A 290 -4.07 -24.82 10.65
CA ARG A 290 -2.74 -25.44 10.62
C ARG A 290 -1.84 -25.02 9.46
N CYS A 291 -2.40 -24.50 8.34
CA CYS A 291 -1.60 -24.14 7.17
C CYS A 291 -1.27 -22.63 7.11
N VAL A 292 -1.33 -21.92 8.23
CA VAL A 292 -1.03 -20.47 8.29
C VAL A 292 0.36 -20.15 7.73
N PRO A 293 1.46 -20.83 8.12
CA PRO A 293 2.77 -20.55 7.56
C PRO A 293 2.84 -20.73 6.03
N GLN A 294 2.15 -21.75 5.50
CA GLN A 294 2.13 -22.05 4.07
C GLN A 294 1.25 -21.07 3.26
N ILE A 295 0.31 -20.39 3.91
CA ILE A 295 -0.59 -19.41 3.28
C ILE A 295 0.00 -18.00 3.37
N LEU A 296 0.52 -17.59 4.52
CA LEU A 296 1.07 -16.25 4.74
C LEU A 296 2.54 -16.12 4.31
N GLY A 297 3.27 -17.22 4.21
CA GLY A 297 4.65 -17.22 3.71
C GLY A 297 4.80 -16.63 2.31
N PRO A 298 4.03 -17.09 1.31
CA PRO A 298 4.02 -16.48 -0.02
C PRO A 298 3.62 -14.99 -0.01
N VAL A 299 2.76 -14.56 0.92
CA VAL A 299 2.43 -13.13 1.09
C VAL A 299 3.69 -12.35 1.45
N LYS A 300 4.42 -12.79 2.49
CA LYS A 300 5.66 -12.13 2.94
C LYS A 300 6.68 -12.02 1.81
N GLU A 301 6.96 -13.11 1.11
CA GLU A 301 7.93 -13.12 0.00
C GLU A 301 7.50 -12.21 -1.17
N THR A 302 6.21 -12.19 -1.50
CA THR A 302 5.69 -11.29 -2.54
C THR A 302 5.85 -9.83 -2.14
N LEU A 303 5.54 -9.48 -0.88
CA LEU A 303 5.70 -8.11 -0.40
C LEU A 303 7.18 -7.69 -0.38
N ASP A 304 8.12 -8.59 -0.02
CA ASP A 304 9.55 -8.29 -0.01
C ASP A 304 10.09 -8.00 -1.43
N VAL A 305 9.67 -8.79 -2.41
CA VAL A 305 10.03 -8.53 -3.82
C VAL A 305 9.43 -7.22 -4.31
N ALA A 306 8.14 -6.99 -4.05
CA ALA A 306 7.45 -5.76 -4.43
C ALA A 306 8.10 -4.53 -3.77
N ARG A 307 8.50 -4.62 -2.50
CA ARG A 307 9.26 -3.58 -1.80
C ARG A 307 10.53 -3.20 -2.56
N SER A 308 11.35 -4.19 -2.89
CA SER A 308 12.61 -3.96 -3.61
C SER A 308 12.39 -3.24 -4.94
N ILE A 309 11.35 -3.62 -5.68
CA ILE A 309 11.03 -3.03 -7.00
C ILE A 309 10.50 -1.60 -6.84
N VAL A 310 9.57 -1.37 -5.90
CA VAL A 310 9.03 -0.03 -5.65
C VAL A 310 10.11 0.93 -5.14
N GLU A 311 10.98 0.48 -4.23
CA GLU A 311 12.12 1.26 -3.75
C GLU A 311 13.12 1.58 -4.88
N ASN A 312 13.39 0.64 -5.79
CA ASN A 312 14.20 0.88 -6.97
C ASN A 312 13.59 1.94 -7.88
N GLU A 313 12.27 1.85 -8.14
CA GLU A 313 11.56 2.82 -8.99
C GLU A 313 11.56 4.22 -8.37
N MET A 314 11.36 4.35 -7.05
CA MET A 314 11.45 5.63 -6.33
C MET A 314 12.85 6.26 -6.43
N ASN A 315 13.90 5.44 -6.53
CA ASN A 315 15.30 5.87 -6.57
C ASN A 315 15.86 5.94 -8.00
N SER A 316 15.00 5.92 -9.02
CA SER A 316 15.38 5.96 -10.43
C SER A 316 14.99 7.28 -11.07
N THR A 317 15.69 7.67 -12.14
CA THR A 317 15.22 8.68 -13.08
C THR A 317 14.28 8.01 -14.07
N ASN A 318 13.00 8.33 -13.99
CA ASN A 318 11.93 7.68 -14.75
C ASN A 318 11.19 8.64 -15.70
N ASP A 319 11.89 9.60 -16.26
CA ASP A 319 11.37 10.53 -17.29
C ASP A 319 12.11 10.36 -18.62
N ASN A 320 11.86 11.25 -19.58
CA ASN A 320 12.49 11.31 -20.90
C ASN A 320 12.46 12.76 -21.43
N PRO A 321 13.56 13.25 -22.01
CA PRO A 321 14.88 12.62 -22.17
C PRO A 321 15.70 12.56 -20.88
N ILE A 322 16.67 11.67 -20.83
CA ILE A 322 17.64 11.51 -19.74
C ILE A 322 18.88 12.35 -20.03
N ILE A 323 19.32 13.12 -19.06
CA ILE A 323 20.48 14.00 -19.14
C ILE A 323 21.68 13.32 -18.49
N SER A 324 22.76 13.11 -19.25
CA SER A 324 24.03 12.59 -18.73
C SER A 324 25.12 13.63 -18.87
N ILE A 325 25.52 14.22 -17.74
CA ILE A 325 26.66 15.14 -17.71
C ILE A 325 27.96 14.35 -17.92
N GLU A 326 28.06 13.16 -17.42
CA GLU A 326 29.24 12.29 -17.55
C GLU A 326 29.54 11.98 -19.02
N ASP A 327 28.52 11.58 -19.77
CA ASP A 327 28.64 11.24 -21.19
C ASP A 327 28.60 12.48 -22.11
N GLN A 328 28.35 13.67 -21.57
CA GLN A 328 28.10 14.89 -22.32
C GLN A 328 27.01 14.69 -23.38
N ASN A 329 25.92 14.02 -23.02
CA ASN A 329 24.86 13.58 -23.92
C ASN A 329 23.46 13.65 -23.33
N VAL A 330 22.46 13.56 -24.21
CA VAL A 330 21.03 13.47 -23.89
C VAL A 330 20.48 12.24 -24.59
N TYR A 331 19.93 11.30 -23.77
CA TYR A 331 19.39 10.04 -24.25
C TYR A 331 17.88 10.08 -24.31
N HIS A 332 17.32 9.51 -25.37
CA HIS A 332 15.87 9.38 -25.55
C HIS A 332 15.46 7.91 -25.40
N GLY A 333 14.48 7.65 -24.54
CA GLY A 333 14.07 6.28 -24.21
C GLY A 333 12.72 6.21 -23.53
N GLY A 334 12.44 5.10 -22.87
CA GLY A 334 11.15 4.74 -22.27
C GLY A 334 11.18 4.51 -20.76
N ASN A 335 12.08 5.14 -20.00
CA ASN A 335 12.17 4.95 -18.54
C ASN A 335 10.88 5.33 -17.79
N PHE A 336 9.98 6.03 -18.45
CA PHE A 336 8.65 6.39 -17.95
C PHE A 336 7.62 5.25 -18.02
N HIS A 337 7.96 4.08 -18.59
CA HIS A 337 7.00 3.01 -18.75
C HIS A 337 6.73 2.30 -17.42
N GLY A 338 5.46 2.15 -17.05
CA GLY A 338 5.05 1.77 -15.68
C GLY A 338 4.90 0.28 -15.42
N ASP A 339 5.42 -0.62 -16.26
CA ASP A 339 5.22 -2.06 -16.16
C ASP A 339 5.70 -2.67 -14.84
N TYR A 340 6.84 -2.20 -14.31
CA TYR A 340 7.34 -2.69 -13.03
C TYR A 340 6.33 -2.51 -11.90
N ILE A 341 5.80 -1.30 -11.76
CA ILE A 341 4.85 -1.01 -10.67
C ILE A 341 3.50 -1.68 -10.93
N SER A 342 3.02 -1.70 -12.18
CA SER A 342 1.76 -2.35 -12.52
C SER A 342 1.75 -3.83 -12.15
N LEU A 343 2.81 -4.56 -12.51
CA LEU A 343 2.95 -5.99 -12.22
C LEU A 343 3.04 -6.24 -10.71
N GLU A 344 3.84 -5.44 -9.98
CA GLU A 344 3.98 -5.62 -8.54
C GLU A 344 2.68 -5.33 -7.80
N MET A 345 1.94 -4.28 -8.18
CA MET A 345 0.65 -3.98 -7.56
C MET A 345 -0.37 -5.10 -7.81
N ASP A 346 -0.39 -5.70 -8.99
CA ASP A 346 -1.25 -6.86 -9.25
C ASP A 346 -0.89 -8.07 -8.36
N LYS A 347 0.40 -8.35 -8.17
CA LYS A 347 0.84 -9.42 -7.26
C LYS A 347 0.47 -9.12 -5.80
N VAL A 348 0.67 -7.89 -5.34
CA VAL A 348 0.27 -7.46 -3.99
C VAL A 348 -1.25 -7.61 -3.80
N LYS A 349 -2.05 -7.19 -4.76
CA LYS A 349 -3.51 -7.35 -4.76
C LYS A 349 -3.93 -8.81 -4.59
N LEU A 350 -3.31 -9.74 -5.32
CA LEU A 350 -3.58 -11.17 -5.25
C LEU A 350 -3.29 -11.75 -3.85
N VAL A 351 -2.12 -11.43 -3.29
CA VAL A 351 -1.73 -12.00 -1.98
C VAL A 351 -2.53 -11.38 -0.82
N VAL A 352 -2.89 -10.09 -0.91
CA VAL A 352 -3.78 -9.45 0.07
C VAL A 352 -5.18 -10.07 0.02
N THR A 353 -5.72 -10.35 -1.17
CA THR A 353 -6.99 -11.07 -1.31
C THR A 353 -6.91 -12.45 -0.66
N LYS A 354 -5.81 -13.19 -0.87
CA LYS A 354 -5.63 -14.51 -0.24
C LYS A 354 -5.57 -14.43 1.27
N MET A 355 -4.92 -13.43 1.82
CA MET A 355 -4.85 -13.15 3.25
C MET A 355 -6.24 -12.81 3.82
N THR A 356 -7.01 -11.98 3.11
CA THR A 356 -8.41 -11.65 3.45
C THR A 356 -9.29 -12.91 3.48
N MET A 357 -9.14 -13.79 2.49
CA MET A 357 -9.83 -15.08 2.46
C MET A 357 -9.48 -15.97 3.65
N LEU A 358 -8.21 -15.99 4.10
CA LEU A 358 -7.80 -16.73 5.29
C LEU A 358 -8.52 -16.20 6.54
N ALA A 359 -8.51 -14.88 6.74
CA ALA A 359 -9.18 -14.23 7.87
C ALA A 359 -10.69 -14.53 7.87
N GLU A 360 -11.35 -14.49 6.71
CA GLU A 360 -12.77 -14.84 6.57
C GLU A 360 -13.03 -16.32 6.90
N ARG A 361 -12.16 -17.26 6.49
CA ARG A 361 -12.30 -18.68 6.84
C ARG A 361 -12.10 -18.94 8.33
N GLN A 362 -11.15 -18.27 8.97
CA GLN A 362 -10.93 -18.32 10.41
C GLN A 362 -12.11 -17.70 11.18
N LEU A 363 -12.66 -16.59 10.69
CA LEU A 363 -13.89 -15.99 11.22
C LEU A 363 -15.05 -17.01 11.18
N ASN A 364 -15.32 -17.60 10.00
CA ASN A 364 -16.35 -18.60 9.84
C ASN A 364 -16.16 -19.79 10.80
N PHE A 365 -14.91 -20.23 11.00
CA PHE A 365 -14.61 -21.32 11.94
C PHE A 365 -15.02 -20.94 13.38
N LEU A 366 -14.69 -19.72 13.84
CA LEU A 366 -15.08 -19.27 15.20
C LEU A 366 -16.59 -19.12 15.37
N LEU A 367 -17.31 -18.71 14.31
CA LEU A 367 -18.75 -18.44 14.38
C LEU A 367 -19.63 -19.70 14.26
N ASN A 368 -19.06 -20.80 13.76
CA ASN A 368 -19.79 -22.02 13.49
C ASN A 368 -19.53 -23.07 14.57
N ASN A 369 -20.44 -23.18 15.52
CA ASN A 369 -20.35 -24.14 16.61
C ASN A 369 -20.26 -25.61 16.16
N ASN A 370 -20.75 -25.95 14.96
CA ASN A 370 -20.63 -27.32 14.43
C ASN A 370 -19.20 -27.61 13.89
N LEU A 371 -18.36 -26.59 13.68
CA LEU A 371 -16.97 -26.75 13.24
C LEU A 371 -15.99 -26.73 14.41
N ASN A 372 -16.23 -25.87 15.40
CA ASN A 372 -15.28 -25.64 16.49
C ASN A 372 -15.61 -26.45 17.78
N ASP A 373 -16.84 -26.87 17.98
CA ASP A 373 -17.36 -27.63 19.17
C ASP A 373 -17.02 -26.97 20.52
N GLN A 374 -16.64 -25.69 20.52
CA GLN A 374 -16.12 -25.00 21.72
C GLN A 374 -16.87 -23.71 22.03
N PHE A 375 -17.25 -22.96 20.99
CA PHE A 375 -17.89 -21.66 21.14
C PHE A 375 -19.36 -21.71 20.73
N PRO A 376 -20.26 -20.91 21.36
CA PRO A 376 -21.63 -20.80 20.92
C PRO A 376 -21.74 -20.22 19.51
N ALA A 377 -22.80 -20.54 18.79
CA ALA A 377 -23.08 -20.01 17.46
C ALA A 377 -22.93 -18.47 17.46
N PHE A 378 -22.20 -17.94 16.47
CA PHE A 378 -21.93 -16.52 16.28
C PHE A 378 -21.26 -15.82 17.48
N LEU A 379 -20.57 -16.58 18.35
CA LEU A 379 -19.95 -16.11 19.60
C LEU A 379 -20.95 -15.32 20.48
N ASN A 380 -22.19 -15.74 20.47
CA ASN A 380 -23.31 -15.09 21.18
C ASN A 380 -23.17 -15.28 22.68
N LYS A 381 -23.08 -14.17 23.43
CA LYS A 381 -23.06 -14.14 24.91
C LYS A 381 -24.42 -13.82 25.52
N GLY A 382 -25.42 -13.50 24.69
CA GLY A 382 -26.80 -13.27 25.09
C GLY A 382 -27.67 -14.54 25.03
N VAL A 383 -28.95 -14.37 24.84
CA VAL A 383 -29.92 -15.46 24.73
C VAL A 383 -29.98 -15.93 23.27
N LEU A 384 -29.66 -17.21 23.04
CA LEU A 384 -29.75 -17.80 21.70
C LEU A 384 -31.21 -17.76 21.19
N GLY A 385 -31.39 -17.31 19.96
CA GLY A 385 -32.69 -17.10 19.33
C GLY A 385 -33.29 -15.71 19.56
N LEU A 386 -32.82 -14.96 20.57
CA LEU A 386 -33.16 -13.56 20.79
C LEU A 386 -32.02 -12.61 20.33
N ASN A 387 -30.79 -12.96 20.70
CA ASN A 387 -29.59 -12.21 20.32
C ASN A 387 -28.85 -12.90 19.17
N PHE A 388 -28.22 -12.12 18.31
CA PHE A 388 -27.52 -12.58 17.11
C PHE A 388 -25.99 -12.58 17.25
N GLY A 389 -25.45 -12.00 18.33
CA GLY A 389 -24.00 -11.90 18.54
C GLY A 389 -23.31 -11.15 17.42
N ILE A 390 -22.31 -11.78 16.74
CA ILE A 390 -21.59 -11.14 15.64
C ILE A 390 -22.00 -11.66 14.25
N GLN A 391 -23.19 -12.29 14.11
CA GLN A 391 -23.69 -12.80 12.82
C GLN A 391 -23.71 -11.74 11.73
N GLY A 392 -24.19 -10.53 12.00
CA GLY A 392 -24.27 -9.43 11.03
C GLY A 392 -22.90 -9.00 10.50
N MET A 393 -21.87 -9.07 11.34
CA MET A 393 -20.49 -8.77 10.93
C MET A 393 -19.95 -9.82 9.94
N GLN A 394 -20.37 -11.08 10.05
CA GLN A 394 -19.99 -12.13 9.10
C GLN A 394 -20.47 -11.79 7.68
N PHE A 395 -21.69 -11.29 7.53
CA PHE A 395 -22.21 -10.88 6.22
C PHE A 395 -21.36 -9.78 5.60
N THR A 396 -20.96 -8.80 6.40
CA THR A 396 -20.05 -7.74 5.96
C THR A 396 -18.70 -8.31 5.51
N ALA A 397 -18.08 -9.17 6.33
CA ALA A 397 -16.79 -9.79 5.99
C ALA A 397 -16.88 -10.63 4.69
N THR A 398 -17.94 -11.42 4.53
CA THR A 398 -18.16 -12.25 3.32
C THR A 398 -18.35 -11.39 2.08
N SER A 399 -19.19 -10.34 2.15
CA SER A 399 -19.45 -9.42 1.03
C SER A 399 -18.17 -8.69 0.61
N THR A 400 -17.41 -8.18 1.58
CA THR A 400 -16.14 -7.47 1.35
C THR A 400 -15.07 -8.39 0.76
N THR A 401 -15.01 -9.65 1.22
CA THR A 401 -14.10 -10.67 0.65
C THR A 401 -14.46 -10.99 -0.79
N ALA A 402 -15.76 -11.11 -1.12
CA ALA A 402 -16.23 -11.35 -2.49
C ALA A 402 -15.85 -10.19 -3.44
N GLU A 403 -15.97 -8.93 -2.98
CA GLU A 403 -15.50 -7.78 -3.75
C GLU A 403 -13.98 -7.86 -4.00
N SER A 404 -13.17 -8.20 -3.00
CA SER A 404 -11.72 -8.37 -3.16
C SER A 404 -11.38 -9.47 -4.17
N GLN A 405 -12.09 -10.59 -4.16
CA GLN A 405 -11.93 -11.66 -5.14
C GLN A 405 -12.24 -11.19 -6.56
N MET A 406 -13.29 -10.40 -6.77
CA MET A 406 -13.62 -9.80 -8.05
C MET A 406 -12.53 -8.81 -8.52
N LEU A 407 -12.05 -7.96 -7.62
CA LEU A 407 -11.02 -6.95 -7.90
C LEU A 407 -9.62 -7.56 -8.15
N SER A 408 -9.42 -8.84 -7.86
CA SER A 408 -8.15 -9.55 -8.04
C SER A 408 -7.81 -9.89 -9.50
N ASN A 409 -8.69 -9.57 -10.46
CA ASN A 409 -8.35 -9.68 -11.88
C ASN A 409 -7.15 -8.78 -12.21
N SER A 410 -6.25 -9.29 -13.07
CA SER A 410 -5.06 -8.55 -13.47
C SER A 410 -5.42 -7.27 -14.21
N MET A 411 -4.83 -6.14 -13.81
CA MET A 411 -4.87 -4.88 -14.54
C MET A 411 -3.66 -4.76 -15.48
N TYR A 412 -2.54 -5.34 -15.13
CA TYR A 412 -1.28 -5.31 -15.87
C TYR A 412 -1.41 -5.79 -17.34
N VAL A 413 -2.28 -6.78 -17.59
CA VAL A 413 -2.48 -7.32 -18.95
C VAL A 413 -3.50 -6.53 -19.78
N HIS A 414 -4.07 -5.43 -19.26
CA HIS A 414 -4.95 -4.56 -20.01
C HIS A 414 -4.14 -3.47 -20.72
N SER A 415 -4.12 -3.52 -22.04
CA SER A 415 -3.42 -2.54 -22.88
C SER A 415 -4.36 -2.06 -23.98
N ILE A 416 -4.64 -0.77 -23.98
CA ILE A 416 -5.53 -0.12 -24.96
C ILE A 416 -4.73 0.97 -25.65
N PRO A 417 -4.41 0.83 -26.96
CA PRO A 417 -3.68 1.83 -27.71
C PRO A 417 -4.35 3.20 -27.68
N ASN A 418 -3.55 4.25 -27.59
CA ASN A 418 -4.04 5.64 -27.56
C ASN A 418 -2.98 6.60 -28.12
N ASN A 419 -3.26 7.91 -28.09
CA ASN A 419 -2.35 8.95 -28.56
C ASN A 419 -1.91 8.74 -30.02
N ASN A 420 -2.88 8.50 -30.92
CA ASN A 420 -2.66 8.14 -32.33
C ASN A 420 -1.72 6.94 -32.50
N ASP A 421 -1.94 5.90 -31.71
CA ASP A 421 -1.15 4.66 -31.65
C ASP A 421 0.34 4.85 -31.33
N ASN A 422 0.78 6.08 -30.97
CA ASN A 422 2.12 6.31 -30.46
C ASN A 422 2.36 5.59 -29.11
N GLN A 423 1.29 5.44 -28.31
CA GLN A 423 1.27 4.63 -27.11
C GLN A 423 0.46 3.34 -27.39
N ASP A 424 1.05 2.44 -28.18
CA ASP A 424 0.42 1.20 -28.66
C ASP A 424 0.45 0.06 -27.63
N ILE A 425 1.29 0.18 -26.61
CA ILE A 425 1.30 -0.68 -25.41
C ILE A 425 1.37 0.18 -24.15
N VAL A 426 0.55 -0.14 -23.15
CA VAL A 426 0.40 0.64 -21.93
C VAL A 426 0.37 -0.27 -20.70
N SER A 427 0.83 0.24 -19.55
CA SER A 427 1.00 -0.57 -18.33
C SER A 427 -0.20 -0.53 -17.37
N MET A 428 -1.04 0.50 -17.41
CA MET A 428 -2.14 0.76 -16.47
C MET A 428 -1.69 0.78 -14.98
N GLY A 429 -0.47 1.24 -14.69
CA GLY A 429 0.17 1.14 -13.38
C GLY A 429 -0.60 1.87 -12.28
N THR A 430 -1.09 3.09 -12.53
CA THR A 430 -1.90 3.82 -11.54
C THR A 430 -3.23 3.12 -11.27
N ASN A 431 -3.91 2.58 -12.29
CA ASN A 431 -5.12 1.78 -12.10
C ASN A 431 -4.85 0.55 -11.23
N SER A 432 -3.75 -0.17 -11.51
CA SER A 432 -3.34 -1.32 -10.70
C SER A 432 -3.09 -0.92 -9.25
N ALA A 433 -2.38 0.18 -9.00
CA ALA A 433 -2.08 0.67 -7.65
C ALA A 433 -3.36 1.10 -6.88
N ILE A 434 -4.29 1.81 -7.53
CA ILE A 434 -5.57 2.24 -6.93
C ILE A 434 -6.45 1.04 -6.58
N ILE A 435 -6.57 0.06 -7.48
CA ILE A 435 -7.35 -1.16 -7.21
C ILE A 435 -6.72 -1.95 -6.06
N THR A 436 -5.39 -2.02 -6.00
CA THR A 436 -4.66 -2.67 -4.91
C THR A 436 -4.95 -1.98 -3.58
N LYS A 437 -4.97 -0.65 -3.54
CA LYS A 437 -5.38 0.10 -2.35
C LYS A 437 -6.77 -0.28 -1.87
N LYS A 438 -7.75 -0.34 -2.79
CA LYS A 438 -9.12 -0.76 -2.46
C LYS A 438 -9.16 -2.18 -1.87
N VAL A 439 -8.37 -3.11 -2.39
CA VAL A 439 -8.28 -4.48 -1.86
C VAL A 439 -7.63 -4.50 -0.46
N ILE A 440 -6.64 -3.65 -0.20
CA ILE A 440 -6.02 -3.50 1.12
C ILE A 440 -7.04 -2.93 2.12
N ASP A 441 -7.78 -1.89 1.75
CA ASP A 441 -8.83 -1.29 2.58
C ASP A 441 -9.90 -2.33 2.95
N ASN A 442 -10.32 -3.16 1.99
CA ASN A 442 -11.21 -4.29 2.21
C ASN A 442 -10.58 -5.33 3.16
N GLY A 443 -9.30 -5.61 3.01
CA GLY A 443 -8.55 -6.50 3.90
C GLY A 443 -8.59 -6.04 5.35
N PHE A 444 -8.42 -4.75 5.62
CA PHE A 444 -8.54 -4.18 6.97
C PHE A 444 -9.96 -4.28 7.54
N GLN A 445 -11.00 -4.13 6.71
CA GLN A 445 -12.38 -4.33 7.17
C GLN A 445 -12.61 -5.76 7.66
N VAL A 446 -12.20 -6.75 6.86
CA VAL A 446 -12.33 -8.16 7.23
C VAL A 446 -11.45 -8.51 8.44
N MET A 447 -10.22 -8.00 8.49
CA MET A 447 -9.31 -8.22 9.61
C MET A 447 -9.84 -7.60 10.91
N ALA A 448 -10.45 -6.41 10.85
CA ALA A 448 -11.07 -5.80 12.02
C ALA A 448 -12.20 -6.67 12.58
N ILE A 449 -13.08 -7.16 11.72
CA ILE A 449 -14.17 -8.07 12.11
C ILE A 449 -13.60 -9.37 12.69
N HIS A 450 -12.56 -9.94 12.07
CA HIS A 450 -11.88 -11.13 12.58
C HIS A 450 -11.26 -10.89 13.95
N MET A 451 -10.57 -9.77 14.17
CA MET A 451 -10.01 -9.43 15.49
C MET A 451 -11.08 -9.22 16.57
N ILE A 452 -12.23 -8.64 16.20
CA ILE A 452 -13.39 -8.54 17.10
C ILE A 452 -13.87 -9.95 17.51
N ALA A 453 -13.98 -10.86 16.54
CA ALA A 453 -14.40 -12.24 16.80
C ALA A 453 -13.39 -13.00 17.68
N VAL A 454 -12.10 -12.86 17.42
CA VAL A 454 -11.03 -13.45 18.23
C VAL A 454 -11.11 -12.97 19.68
N CYS A 455 -11.26 -11.66 19.91
CA CYS A 455 -11.41 -11.11 21.25
C CYS A 455 -12.72 -11.55 21.93
N GLN A 456 -13.83 -11.63 21.17
CA GLN A 456 -15.10 -12.13 21.69
C GLN A 456 -15.01 -13.62 22.08
N ALA A 457 -14.26 -14.43 21.34
CA ALA A 457 -14.00 -15.82 21.71
C ALA A 457 -13.18 -15.91 23.00
N ILE A 458 -12.16 -15.06 23.19
CA ILE A 458 -11.42 -14.99 24.47
C ILE A 458 -12.35 -14.65 25.64
N ASP A 459 -13.34 -13.76 25.46
CA ASP A 459 -14.30 -13.44 26.53
C ASP A 459 -15.20 -14.63 26.96
N ILE A 460 -15.36 -15.60 26.06
CA ILE A 460 -16.16 -16.82 26.32
C ILE A 460 -15.34 -17.89 27.07
N LEU A 461 -14.02 -17.86 26.93
CA LEU A 461 -13.13 -18.79 27.65
C LEU A 461 -13.37 -18.74 29.17
N SER A 462 -13.22 -19.86 29.86
CA SER A 462 -13.19 -19.93 31.33
C SER A 462 -12.02 -19.12 31.89
N GLN A 463 -12.06 -18.74 33.15
CA GLN A 463 -10.97 -18.05 33.80
C GLN A 463 -9.67 -18.88 33.79
N GLU A 464 -9.80 -20.19 34.04
CA GLU A 464 -8.66 -21.11 33.96
C GLU A 464 -7.98 -21.09 32.57
N GLN A 465 -8.77 -21.07 31.48
CA GLN A 465 -8.23 -20.96 30.12
C GLN A 465 -7.57 -19.59 29.87
N LYS A 466 -8.18 -18.50 30.33
CA LYS A 466 -7.61 -17.15 30.22
C LYS A 466 -6.27 -17.02 30.93
N ASP A 467 -6.11 -17.63 32.08
CA ASP A 467 -4.87 -17.64 32.86
C ASP A 467 -3.74 -18.43 32.17
N ARG A 468 -4.08 -19.21 31.15
CA ARG A 468 -3.14 -20.03 30.36
C ARG A 468 -2.77 -19.40 29.00
N LEU A 469 -3.34 -18.25 28.64
CA LEU A 469 -3.01 -17.53 27.42
C LEU A 469 -1.57 -16.98 27.44
N SER A 470 -0.97 -16.86 26.26
CA SER A 470 0.35 -16.23 26.12
C SER A 470 0.31 -14.75 26.55
N PRO A 471 1.41 -14.21 27.10
CA PRO A 471 1.48 -12.79 27.44
C PRO A 471 1.18 -11.86 26.27
N LYS A 472 1.60 -12.23 25.05
CA LYS A 472 1.35 -11.46 23.84
C LYS A 472 -0.12 -11.46 23.44
N THR A 473 -0.83 -12.58 23.56
CA THR A 473 -2.28 -12.65 23.35
C THR A 473 -3.01 -11.74 24.33
N ILE A 474 -2.61 -11.73 25.61
CA ILE A 474 -3.22 -10.85 26.63
C ILE A 474 -2.96 -9.38 26.29
N GLU A 475 -1.74 -9.02 25.84
CA GLU A 475 -1.39 -7.67 25.40
C GLU A 475 -2.32 -7.20 24.27
N VAL A 476 -2.42 -8.00 23.18
CA VAL A 476 -3.28 -7.70 22.04
C VAL A 476 -4.75 -7.60 22.42
N TYR A 477 -5.25 -8.57 23.17
CA TYR A 477 -6.62 -8.56 23.70
C TYR A 477 -6.91 -7.27 24.49
N THR A 478 -6.02 -6.90 25.39
CA THR A 478 -6.18 -5.70 26.22
C THR A 478 -6.18 -4.43 25.35
N LYS A 479 -5.32 -4.37 24.33
CA LYS A 479 -5.26 -3.24 23.38
C LYS A 479 -6.57 -3.10 22.60
N ILE A 480 -7.13 -4.18 22.10
CA ILE A 480 -8.41 -4.19 21.36
C ILE A 480 -9.57 -3.81 22.32
N ARG A 481 -9.59 -4.34 23.54
CA ARG A 481 -10.68 -4.09 24.51
C ARG A 481 -10.70 -2.65 25.05
N LYS A 482 -9.61 -1.90 24.96
CA LYS A 482 -9.61 -0.45 25.24
C LYS A 482 -10.43 0.33 24.22
N VAL A 483 -10.55 -0.17 22.99
CA VAL A 483 -11.23 0.51 21.87
C VAL A 483 -12.63 -0.04 21.67
N MET A 484 -12.83 -1.33 21.92
CA MET A 484 -14.09 -2.02 21.67
C MET A 484 -14.55 -2.80 22.89
N PRO A 485 -15.75 -2.54 23.43
CA PRO A 485 -16.30 -3.30 24.56
C PRO A 485 -16.72 -4.72 24.17
N ILE A 486 -16.92 -5.56 25.18
CA ILE A 486 -17.49 -6.91 25.01
C ILE A 486 -18.92 -6.80 24.47
N ILE A 487 -19.26 -7.58 23.46
CA ILE A 487 -20.62 -7.65 22.93
C ILE A 487 -21.43 -8.63 23.78
N LYS A 488 -22.33 -8.08 24.62
CA LYS A 488 -23.29 -8.87 25.46
C LYS A 488 -24.70 -8.81 24.89
N GLU A 489 -25.06 -7.68 24.32
CA GLU A 489 -26.35 -7.39 23.71
C GLU A 489 -26.16 -6.88 22.29
N ASP A 490 -27.18 -7.01 21.45
CA ASP A 490 -27.12 -6.56 20.08
C ASP A 490 -27.23 -5.04 20.01
N ILE A 491 -26.18 -4.39 19.51
CA ILE A 491 -26.10 -2.96 19.24
C ILE A 491 -25.55 -2.74 17.83
N ALA A 492 -25.74 -1.55 17.27
CA ALA A 492 -25.12 -1.18 16.00
C ALA A 492 -23.58 -1.20 16.12
N GLN A 493 -22.90 -1.98 15.27
CA GLN A 493 -21.48 -2.28 15.41
C GLN A 493 -20.57 -1.51 14.45
N PHE A 494 -21.11 -0.78 13.50
CA PHE A 494 -20.34 -0.17 12.41
C PHE A 494 -19.26 0.82 12.90
N GLU A 495 -19.55 1.60 13.94
CA GLU A 495 -18.56 2.51 14.54
C GLU A 495 -17.47 1.72 15.30
N ASN A 496 -17.82 0.64 15.98
CA ASN A 496 -16.83 -0.22 16.63
C ASN A 496 -15.88 -0.86 15.62
N ILE A 497 -16.40 -1.30 14.46
CA ILE A 497 -15.58 -1.84 13.38
C ILE A 497 -14.63 -0.75 12.86
N ARG A 498 -15.11 0.49 12.61
CA ARG A 498 -14.29 1.63 12.18
C ARG A 498 -13.17 1.96 13.17
N ASN A 499 -13.48 1.95 14.46
CA ASN A 499 -12.48 2.21 15.51
C ASN A 499 -11.39 1.12 15.52
N ILE A 500 -11.74 -0.13 15.29
CA ILE A 500 -10.75 -1.21 15.16
C ILE A 500 -9.95 -1.06 13.87
N ILE A 501 -10.56 -0.74 12.72
CA ILE A 501 -9.82 -0.44 11.49
C ILE A 501 -8.78 0.65 11.76
N ALA A 502 -9.17 1.77 12.39
CA ALA A 502 -8.25 2.86 12.73
C ALA A 502 -7.11 2.39 13.65
N LEU A 503 -7.40 1.51 14.62
CA LEU A 503 -6.35 0.93 15.47
C LEU A 503 -5.37 0.07 14.67
N LEU A 504 -5.88 -0.79 13.76
CA LEU A 504 -5.05 -1.71 12.98
C LEU A 504 -4.19 -0.96 11.95
N THR A 505 -4.75 0.07 11.32
CA THR A 505 -4.05 0.88 10.32
C THR A 505 -2.99 1.80 10.92
N ASN A 506 -3.18 2.29 12.16
CA ASN A 506 -2.23 3.17 12.85
C ASN A 506 -1.12 2.44 13.63
N THR A 507 -1.06 1.11 13.53
CA THR A 507 0.01 0.34 14.19
C THR A 507 1.28 0.46 13.36
N THR A 508 2.39 0.90 13.97
CA THR A 508 3.69 1.04 13.30
C THR A 508 4.11 -0.26 12.62
N THR A 509 4.57 -0.15 11.39
CA THR A 509 5.02 -1.31 10.61
C THR A 509 6.38 -1.77 11.13
N GLN A 510 6.51 -3.05 11.51
CA GLN A 510 7.82 -3.68 11.59
C GLN A 510 8.16 -4.19 10.18
N LEU A 511 8.96 -3.40 9.45
CA LEU A 511 9.45 -3.73 8.10
C LEU A 511 10.68 -4.61 8.16
#